data_9852f10b8a1c93b203d748636f879065
#
_entry.id   9852f10b8a1c93b203d748636f879065
#
_cell.length_a   1.000
_cell.length_b   1.000
_cell.length_c   1.000
_cell.angle_alpha   90.00
_cell.angle_beta   90.00
_cell.angle_gamma   90.00
#
_symmetry.space_group_name_H-M   'P 1'
#
loop_
_entity.id
_entity.type
_entity.pdbx_description
1 polymer ?
#
loop_
_entity_poly.entity_id
_entity_poly.type
_entity_poly.pdbx_seq_one_letter_code
_entity_poly.pdbx_strand_id
1 'polypeptide(L)'
;MHIFIAFLITVSLIAGFKPEKKPSEKETRLVIGYDGGIVTQTMPVEIRTTVTPASELEYHAVIKQQFDYSCGSAALSTLLRYHLGEDFSETQVIHGLFRYGDKERVREKRAFSLLDMKKFVGVLGYNGVGYKADIEDLETLDMPCIIPIELYGYRHFTVFKGIHQGHVFLADPFRGNSSYPVADFEKMWHQNVIFVVYPKNQQQLTLLSLSEKDLRFVDEDKRFDLLFKDWPAMEGRPPEPFPGEIQYYKR
;
A
#
# COMPACT_ATOMS: atom_id res chain seq x y z
N MET A 1 -26.94 -44.24 -9.72
CA MET A 1 -26.82 -43.01 -10.53
C MET A 1 -26.55 -41.77 -9.68
N HIS A 2 -26.90 -41.72 -8.41
CA HIS A 2 -26.66 -40.57 -7.54
C HIS A 2 -25.24 -40.47 -6.95
N ILE A 3 -24.48 -41.55 -6.86
CA ILE A 3 -23.13 -41.57 -6.30
C ILE A 3 -22.09 -40.96 -7.27
N PHE A 4 -22.31 -41.13 -8.61
CA PHE A 4 -21.41 -40.54 -9.61
C PHE A 4 -21.53 -39.02 -9.74
N ILE A 5 -22.68 -38.45 -9.45
CA ILE A 5 -22.89 -37.00 -9.50
C ILE A 5 -22.20 -36.30 -8.32
N ALA A 6 -22.22 -36.92 -7.13
CA ALA A 6 -21.53 -36.40 -5.95
C ALA A 6 -20.00 -36.37 -6.14
N PHE A 7 -19.42 -37.37 -6.81
CA PHE A 7 -17.98 -37.45 -7.07
C PHE A 7 -17.52 -36.40 -8.10
N LEU A 8 -18.34 -36.08 -9.09
CA LEU A 8 -18.04 -35.03 -10.07
C LEU A 8 -18.10 -33.63 -9.48
N ILE A 9 -18.98 -33.37 -8.50
CA ILE A 9 -19.07 -32.07 -7.81
C ILE A 9 -17.87 -31.86 -6.88
N THR A 10 -17.41 -32.90 -6.19
CA THR A 10 -16.23 -32.79 -5.31
C THR A 10 -14.92 -32.59 -6.09
N VAL A 11 -14.77 -33.20 -7.26
CA VAL A 11 -13.61 -33.01 -8.12
C VAL A 11 -13.60 -31.61 -8.75
N SER A 12 -14.77 -31.04 -9.09
CA SER A 12 -14.87 -29.66 -9.61
C SER A 12 -14.53 -28.59 -8.56
N LEU A 13 -14.81 -28.86 -7.28
CA LEU A 13 -14.47 -27.95 -6.18
C LEU A 13 -12.97 -27.94 -5.86
N ILE A 14 -12.25 -29.03 -6.12
CA ILE A 14 -10.81 -29.13 -5.89
C ILE A 14 -10.00 -28.53 -7.05
N ALA A 15 -10.54 -28.56 -8.29
CA ALA A 15 -9.88 -28.02 -9.47
C ALA A 15 -9.88 -26.48 -9.55
N GLY A 16 -10.66 -25.79 -8.71
CA GLY A 16 -10.74 -24.33 -8.67
C GLY A 16 -9.74 -23.65 -7.74
N PHE A 17 -9.02 -24.40 -6.92
CA PHE A 17 -7.99 -23.82 -6.06
C PHE A 17 -6.68 -23.69 -6.83
N LYS A 18 -6.49 -22.60 -7.57
CA LYS A 18 -5.15 -22.19 -8.01
C LYS A 18 -4.42 -21.68 -6.77
N PRO A 19 -3.36 -22.36 -6.29
CA PRO A 19 -2.55 -21.79 -5.23
C PRO A 19 -2.00 -20.46 -5.74
N GLU A 20 -2.24 -19.42 -4.99
CA GLU A 20 -1.63 -18.12 -5.21
C GLU A 20 -0.12 -18.35 -5.30
N LYS A 21 0.45 -18.06 -6.46
CA LYS A 21 1.85 -18.31 -6.73
C LYS A 21 2.64 -17.41 -5.76
N LYS A 22 3.23 -17.99 -4.71
CA LYS A 22 4.18 -17.25 -3.86
C LYS A 22 5.15 -16.51 -4.77
N PRO A 23 5.37 -15.22 -4.55
CA PRO A 23 6.38 -14.48 -5.30
C PRO A 23 7.69 -15.26 -5.24
N SER A 24 8.26 -15.56 -6.39
CA SER A 24 9.57 -16.20 -6.41
C SER A 24 10.59 -15.17 -5.94
N GLU A 25 11.22 -15.40 -4.80
CA GLU A 25 12.45 -14.71 -4.43
C GLU A 25 13.43 -14.87 -5.61
N LYS A 26 13.56 -13.83 -6.41
CA LYS A 26 14.57 -13.81 -7.45
C LYS A 26 15.88 -13.43 -6.78
N GLU A 27 16.73 -14.39 -6.55
CA GLU A 27 18.15 -14.12 -6.30
C GLU A 27 18.69 -13.34 -7.52
N THR A 28 18.92 -12.07 -7.33
CA THR A 28 19.56 -11.25 -8.35
C THR A 28 21.06 -11.25 -8.07
N ARG A 29 21.81 -11.76 -9.01
CA ARG A 29 23.28 -11.78 -8.96
C ARG A 29 23.77 -10.42 -9.45
N LEU A 30 24.23 -9.58 -8.52
CA LEU A 30 24.87 -8.32 -8.86
C LEU A 30 26.38 -8.55 -8.92
N VAL A 31 26.95 -8.45 -10.10
CA VAL A 31 28.41 -8.49 -10.29
C VAL A 31 28.88 -7.04 -10.44
N ILE A 32 29.53 -6.50 -9.42
CA ILE A 32 30.15 -5.19 -9.50
C ILE A 32 31.59 -5.39 -9.90
N GLY A 33 31.93 -5.06 -11.15
CA GLY A 33 33.30 -4.96 -11.63
C GLY A 33 33.85 -3.56 -11.35
N TYR A 34 34.88 -3.46 -10.53
CA TYR A 34 35.63 -2.21 -10.36
C TYR A 34 36.85 -2.24 -11.29
N ASP A 35 36.85 -1.36 -12.30
CA ASP A 35 37.96 -1.14 -13.20
C ASP A 35 38.76 0.10 -12.73
N GLY A 36 39.54 -0.11 -11.67
CA GLY A 36 40.45 0.89 -11.13
C GLY A 36 41.89 0.47 -11.40
N GLY A 37 42.55 1.13 -12.33
CA GLY A 37 43.90 0.86 -12.85
C GLY A 37 44.95 0.42 -11.80
N ILE A 38 45.74 -0.60 -12.18
CA ILE A 38 46.89 -1.16 -11.48
C ILE A 38 46.54 -2.06 -10.27
N VAL A 39 45.76 -3.13 -10.46
CA VAL A 39 45.90 -4.33 -9.64
C VAL A 39 45.77 -5.56 -10.53
N THR A 40 46.82 -6.35 -10.58
CA THR A 40 46.96 -7.51 -11.44
C THR A 40 46.20 -8.75 -11.05
N GLN A 41 45.27 -8.67 -10.12
CA GLN A 41 44.29 -9.72 -9.79
C GLN A 41 43.01 -9.11 -9.26
N THR A 42 42.00 -8.93 -10.12
CA THR A 42 40.62 -8.67 -9.73
C THR A 42 40.01 -9.98 -9.26
N MET A 43 39.86 -10.16 -7.96
CA MET A 43 38.92 -11.18 -7.45
C MET A 43 37.51 -10.62 -7.66
N PRO A 44 36.64 -11.31 -8.40
CA PRO A 44 35.24 -10.88 -8.48
C PRO A 44 34.62 -11.03 -7.09
N VAL A 45 34.25 -9.92 -6.47
CA VAL A 45 33.46 -9.95 -5.24
C VAL A 45 32.02 -10.28 -5.64
N GLU A 46 31.62 -11.49 -5.36
CA GLU A 46 30.23 -11.94 -5.56
C GLU A 46 29.40 -11.53 -4.34
N ILE A 47 28.65 -10.44 -4.48
CA ILE A 47 27.70 -10.02 -3.45
C ILE A 47 26.36 -10.71 -3.77
N ARG A 48 25.97 -11.66 -2.93
CA ARG A 48 24.63 -12.25 -2.97
C ARG A 48 23.71 -11.41 -2.11
N THR A 49 22.80 -10.70 -2.73
CA THR A 49 21.76 -9.95 -2.03
C THR A 49 20.40 -10.39 -2.54
N THR A 50 19.45 -10.54 -1.63
CA THR A 50 18.05 -10.78 -1.97
C THR A 50 17.42 -9.43 -2.25
N VAL A 51 17.08 -9.17 -3.51
CA VAL A 51 16.43 -7.93 -3.90
C VAL A 51 14.92 -8.16 -3.96
N THR A 52 14.18 -7.45 -3.12
CA THR A 52 12.71 -7.42 -3.21
C THR A 52 12.33 -6.51 -4.40
N PRO A 53 11.54 -7.00 -5.38
CA PRO A 53 11.09 -6.17 -6.49
C PRO A 53 10.36 -4.92 -6.01
N ALA A 54 10.56 -3.79 -6.68
CA ALA A 54 9.90 -2.53 -6.31
C ALA A 54 8.36 -2.67 -6.29
N SER A 55 7.80 -3.47 -7.21
CA SER A 55 6.36 -3.75 -7.25
C SER A 55 5.82 -4.50 -6.03
N GLU A 56 6.62 -5.34 -5.38
CA GLU A 56 6.23 -6.03 -4.14
C GLU A 56 6.25 -5.07 -2.95
N LEU A 57 7.18 -4.12 -2.97
CA LEU A 57 7.28 -3.09 -1.94
C LEU A 57 6.18 -2.05 -2.08
N GLU A 58 5.82 -1.71 -3.32
CA GLU A 58 4.77 -0.75 -3.65
C GLU A 58 3.40 -1.17 -3.07
N TYR A 59 3.04 -2.46 -3.17
CA TYR A 59 1.77 -2.99 -2.68
C TYR A 59 1.91 -3.83 -1.39
N HIS A 60 2.96 -3.62 -0.60
CA HIS A 60 3.09 -4.29 0.69
C HIS A 60 1.95 -3.85 1.63
N ALA A 61 1.16 -4.82 2.13
CA ALA A 61 -0.03 -4.59 2.96
C ALA A 61 -1.08 -3.66 2.31
N VAL A 62 -1.19 -3.67 0.98
CA VAL A 62 -2.19 -2.91 0.23
C VAL A 62 -2.91 -3.84 -0.75
N ILE A 63 -4.24 -3.81 -0.74
CA ILE A 63 -5.05 -4.48 -1.77
C ILE A 63 -5.12 -3.57 -2.99
N LYS A 64 -4.47 -4.00 -4.08
CA LYS A 64 -4.54 -3.31 -5.38
C LYS A 64 -5.95 -3.41 -5.94
N GLN A 65 -6.55 -2.27 -6.31
CA GLN A 65 -7.86 -2.28 -6.97
C GLN A 65 -7.78 -2.99 -8.33
N GLN A 66 -8.78 -3.80 -8.61
CA GLN A 66 -8.86 -4.60 -9.84
C GLN A 66 -9.89 -4.06 -10.85
N PHE A 67 -10.79 -3.20 -10.39
CA PHE A 67 -11.88 -2.68 -11.21
C PHE A 67 -11.86 -1.16 -11.22
N ASP A 68 -12.38 -0.56 -12.28
CA ASP A 68 -12.61 0.86 -12.36
C ASP A 68 -13.59 1.29 -11.25
N TYR A 69 -13.33 2.40 -10.60
CA TYR A 69 -14.14 2.98 -9.52
C TYR A 69 -14.28 2.12 -8.23
N SER A 70 -13.43 1.11 -8.06
CA SER A 70 -13.46 0.22 -6.88
C SER A 70 -12.50 0.63 -5.75
N CYS A 71 -11.88 1.81 -5.82
CA CYS A 71 -10.93 2.29 -4.82
C CYS A 71 -11.47 2.18 -3.38
N GLY A 72 -12.75 2.50 -3.16
CA GLY A 72 -13.38 2.41 -1.84
C GLY A 72 -13.48 0.97 -1.32
N SER A 73 -13.80 0.00 -2.18
CA SER A 73 -13.84 -1.41 -1.79
C SER A 73 -12.46 -1.98 -1.53
N ALA A 74 -11.46 -1.61 -2.33
CA ALA A 74 -10.08 -2.04 -2.14
C ALA A 74 -9.45 -1.39 -0.89
N ALA A 75 -9.71 -0.09 -0.62
CA ALA A 75 -9.29 0.57 0.61
C ALA A 75 -9.92 -0.09 1.84
N LEU A 76 -11.23 -0.40 1.80
CA LEU A 76 -11.90 -1.10 2.91
C LEU A 76 -11.38 -2.53 3.07
N SER A 77 -11.13 -3.26 1.97
CA SER A 77 -10.50 -4.58 2.00
C SER A 77 -9.11 -4.54 2.63
N THR A 78 -8.31 -3.52 2.30
CA THR A 78 -6.99 -3.27 2.91
C THR A 78 -7.11 -3.09 4.42
N LEU A 79 -8.02 -2.24 4.87
CA LEU A 79 -8.26 -1.98 6.30
C LEU A 79 -8.75 -3.24 7.02
N LEU A 80 -9.73 -3.96 6.46
CA LEU A 80 -10.27 -5.19 7.03
C LEU A 80 -9.18 -6.26 7.20
N ARG A 81 -8.36 -6.48 6.16
CA ARG A 81 -7.34 -7.54 6.16
C ARG A 81 -6.16 -7.20 7.06
N TYR A 82 -5.56 -6.03 6.89
CA TYR A 82 -4.26 -5.72 7.47
C TYR A 82 -4.32 -5.00 8.82
N HIS A 83 -5.49 -4.48 9.19
CA HIS A 83 -5.71 -3.87 10.50
C HIS A 83 -6.66 -4.67 11.39
N LEU A 84 -7.76 -5.17 10.83
CA LEU A 84 -8.79 -5.86 11.61
C LEU A 84 -8.68 -7.40 11.56
N GLY A 85 -7.78 -7.95 10.73
CA GLY A 85 -7.55 -9.40 10.65
C GLY A 85 -8.62 -10.19 9.92
N GLU A 86 -9.50 -9.52 9.17
CA GLU A 86 -10.60 -10.13 8.41
C GLU A 86 -10.18 -10.35 6.95
N ASP A 87 -10.06 -11.59 6.53
CA ASP A 87 -9.60 -11.94 5.17
C ASP A 87 -10.69 -11.77 4.10
N PHE A 88 -11.05 -10.50 3.82
CA PHE A 88 -11.94 -10.15 2.73
C PHE A 88 -11.15 -9.73 1.49
N SER A 89 -11.46 -10.37 0.36
CA SER A 89 -11.00 -9.89 -0.95
C SER A 89 -11.79 -8.64 -1.38
N GLU A 90 -11.23 -7.86 -2.29
CA GLU A 90 -11.92 -6.70 -2.88
C GLU A 90 -13.30 -7.08 -3.44
N THR A 91 -13.38 -8.20 -4.18
CA THR A 91 -14.65 -8.71 -4.75
C THR A 91 -15.69 -9.01 -3.67
N GLN A 92 -15.30 -9.62 -2.56
CA GLN A 92 -16.21 -9.89 -1.45
C GLN A 92 -16.72 -8.59 -0.80
N VAL A 93 -15.82 -7.60 -0.66
CA VAL A 93 -16.21 -6.26 -0.15
C VAL A 93 -17.15 -5.56 -1.13
N ILE A 94 -16.90 -5.61 -2.44
CA ILE A 94 -17.81 -5.09 -3.47
C ILE A 94 -19.21 -5.71 -3.31
N HIS A 95 -19.30 -7.04 -3.21
CA HIS A 95 -20.57 -7.73 -3.01
C HIS A 95 -21.27 -7.30 -1.72
N GLY A 96 -20.52 -7.14 -0.62
CA GLY A 96 -21.04 -6.64 0.64
C GLY A 96 -21.59 -5.22 0.54
N LEU A 97 -20.83 -4.32 -0.05
CA LEU A 97 -21.23 -2.93 -0.26
C LEU A 97 -22.47 -2.81 -1.16
N PHE A 98 -22.57 -3.62 -2.23
CA PHE A 98 -23.78 -3.68 -3.05
C PHE A 98 -24.98 -4.25 -2.31
N ARG A 99 -24.77 -5.24 -1.45
CA ARG A 99 -25.86 -5.90 -0.72
C ARG A 99 -26.47 -5.01 0.36
N TYR A 100 -25.64 -4.30 1.10
CA TYR A 100 -26.02 -3.56 2.30
C TYR A 100 -26.02 -2.03 2.11
N GLY A 101 -25.39 -1.52 1.05
CA GLY A 101 -25.37 -0.12 0.69
C GLY A 101 -26.58 0.35 -0.11
N ASP A 102 -26.50 1.57 -0.62
CA ASP A 102 -27.50 2.17 -1.48
C ASP A 102 -27.24 1.79 -2.95
N LYS A 103 -27.96 0.77 -3.43
CA LYS A 103 -27.77 0.22 -4.78
C LYS A 103 -28.08 1.23 -5.89
N GLU A 104 -29.09 2.07 -5.72
CA GLU A 104 -29.50 3.04 -6.73
C GLU A 104 -28.45 4.13 -6.86
N ARG A 105 -28.01 4.68 -5.75
CA ARG A 105 -26.94 5.67 -5.72
C ARG A 105 -25.62 5.11 -6.27
N VAL A 106 -25.26 3.86 -5.92
CA VAL A 106 -24.04 3.21 -6.42
C VAL A 106 -24.11 3.03 -7.94
N ARG A 107 -25.27 2.65 -8.48
CA ARG A 107 -25.47 2.52 -9.94
C ARG A 107 -25.37 3.88 -10.65
N GLU A 108 -25.95 4.92 -10.06
CA GLU A 108 -25.92 6.29 -10.61
C GLU A 108 -24.51 6.89 -10.58
N LYS A 109 -23.86 6.84 -9.41
CA LYS A 109 -22.56 7.49 -9.17
C LYS A 109 -21.37 6.61 -9.55
N ARG A 110 -21.57 5.31 -9.81
CA ARG A 110 -20.53 4.30 -10.06
C ARG A 110 -19.44 4.28 -8.97
N ALA A 111 -19.82 4.60 -7.73
CA ALA A 111 -18.89 4.69 -6.62
C ALA A 111 -19.59 4.36 -5.29
N PHE A 112 -18.88 3.71 -4.40
CA PHE A 112 -19.32 3.50 -3.02
C PHE A 112 -19.09 4.77 -2.19
N SER A 113 -19.86 4.92 -1.11
CA SER A 113 -19.71 6.00 -0.15
C SER A 113 -19.23 5.48 1.21
N LEU A 114 -18.75 6.39 2.05
CA LEU A 114 -18.44 6.07 3.45
C LEU A 114 -19.68 5.56 4.21
N LEU A 115 -20.90 5.98 3.83
CA LEU A 115 -22.13 5.47 4.43
C LEU A 115 -22.39 4.00 4.05
N ASP A 116 -22.08 3.60 2.81
CA ASP A 116 -22.17 2.19 2.40
C ASP A 116 -21.15 1.34 3.16
N MET A 117 -19.92 1.86 3.32
CA MET A 117 -18.88 1.21 4.12
C MET A 117 -19.31 1.08 5.57
N LYS A 118 -19.89 2.14 6.17
CA LYS A 118 -20.44 2.11 7.55
C LYS A 118 -21.50 1.02 7.71
N LYS A 119 -22.45 0.93 6.79
CA LYS A 119 -23.50 -0.11 6.83
C LYS A 119 -22.88 -1.51 6.72
N PHE A 120 -21.95 -1.72 5.82
CA PHE A 120 -21.33 -3.02 5.62
C PHE A 120 -20.48 -3.45 6.82
N VAL A 121 -19.61 -2.60 7.35
CA VAL A 121 -18.81 -2.94 8.54
C VAL A 121 -19.70 -3.15 9.78
N GLY A 122 -20.85 -2.45 9.87
CA GLY A 122 -21.83 -2.67 10.89
C GLY A 122 -22.46 -4.08 10.85
N VAL A 123 -22.71 -4.62 9.65
CA VAL A 123 -23.16 -6.01 9.47
C VAL A 123 -22.10 -7.01 9.90
N LEU A 124 -20.81 -6.68 9.69
CA LEU A 124 -19.70 -7.49 10.19
C LEU A 124 -19.51 -7.36 11.72
N GLY A 125 -20.27 -6.49 12.37
CA GLY A 125 -20.23 -6.24 13.82
C GLY A 125 -19.16 -5.24 14.24
N TYR A 126 -18.60 -4.46 13.31
CA TYR A 126 -17.68 -3.37 13.60
C TYR A 126 -18.41 -2.03 13.73
N ASN A 127 -17.81 -1.09 14.46
CA ASN A 127 -18.30 0.27 14.54
C ASN A 127 -17.52 1.18 13.57
N GLY A 128 -18.13 1.56 12.46
CA GLY A 128 -17.59 2.50 11.50
C GLY A 128 -18.12 3.91 11.73
N VAL A 129 -17.25 4.90 11.88
CA VAL A 129 -17.65 6.30 12.15
C VAL A 129 -16.85 7.24 11.25
N GLY A 130 -17.57 8.19 10.62
CA GLY A 130 -16.96 9.30 9.89
C GLY A 130 -16.80 10.52 10.79
N TYR A 131 -15.63 11.16 10.73
CA TYR A 131 -15.31 12.40 11.43
C TYR A 131 -14.82 13.46 10.46
N LYS A 132 -14.95 14.74 10.86
CA LYS A 132 -14.12 15.81 10.35
C LYS A 132 -12.90 15.94 11.25
N ALA A 133 -11.74 16.05 10.66
CA ALA A 133 -10.47 16.08 11.35
C ALA A 133 -9.55 17.14 10.73
N ASP A 134 -8.56 17.58 11.46
CA ASP A 134 -7.44 18.38 10.96
C ASP A 134 -6.14 17.55 10.97
N ILE A 135 -5.01 18.18 10.67
CA ILE A 135 -3.71 17.49 10.63
C ILE A 135 -3.28 17.06 12.03
N GLU A 136 -3.53 17.87 13.02
CA GLU A 136 -3.22 17.62 14.43
C GLU A 136 -4.00 16.40 14.94
N ASP A 137 -5.26 16.24 14.51
CA ASP A 137 -6.06 15.06 14.80
C ASP A 137 -5.44 13.80 14.16
N LEU A 138 -4.95 13.90 12.92
CA LEU A 138 -4.30 12.80 12.23
C LEU A 138 -2.94 12.42 12.84
N GLU A 139 -2.19 13.40 13.35
CA GLU A 139 -0.91 13.15 14.04
C GLU A 139 -1.12 12.36 15.33
N THR A 140 -2.24 12.60 16.01
CA THR A 140 -2.59 11.92 17.26
C THR A 140 -3.37 10.62 17.06
N LEU A 141 -3.87 10.37 15.84
CA LEU A 141 -4.63 9.18 15.51
C LEU A 141 -3.72 7.95 15.40
N ASP A 142 -3.69 7.14 16.44
CA ASP A 142 -2.87 5.92 16.54
C ASP A 142 -3.55 4.71 15.85
N MET A 143 -4.20 4.94 14.72
CA MET A 143 -4.82 3.86 13.92
C MET A 143 -5.02 4.25 12.46
N PRO A 144 -4.98 3.28 11.53
CA PRO A 144 -5.27 3.56 10.14
C PRO A 144 -6.76 3.88 9.94
N CYS A 145 -7.04 4.76 8.98
CA CYS A 145 -8.40 5.13 8.62
C CYS A 145 -8.54 5.33 7.10
N ILE A 146 -9.77 5.26 6.58
CA ILE A 146 -10.02 5.57 5.17
C ILE A 146 -10.20 7.07 5.01
N ILE A 147 -9.50 7.65 4.04
CA ILE A 147 -9.53 9.07 3.71
C ILE A 147 -9.94 9.26 2.25
N PRO A 148 -10.94 10.11 1.97
CA PRO A 148 -11.20 10.57 0.61
C PRO A 148 -10.19 11.65 0.22
N ILE A 149 -9.55 11.48 -0.92
CA ILE A 149 -8.66 12.47 -1.54
C ILE A 149 -9.18 12.84 -2.92
N GLU A 150 -8.75 13.99 -3.43
CA GLU A 150 -9.02 14.43 -4.79
C GLU A 150 -7.71 14.51 -5.57
N LEU A 151 -7.59 13.67 -6.60
CA LEU A 151 -6.43 13.59 -7.46
C LEU A 151 -6.87 13.89 -8.91
N TYR A 152 -6.29 14.90 -9.54
CA TYR A 152 -6.58 15.27 -10.93
C TYR A 152 -8.09 15.47 -11.21
N GLY A 153 -8.86 15.99 -10.22
CA GLY A 153 -10.29 16.17 -10.31
C GLY A 153 -11.15 14.91 -10.08
N TYR A 154 -10.53 13.80 -9.72
CA TYR A 154 -11.22 12.55 -9.39
C TYR A 154 -11.18 12.29 -7.88
N ARG A 155 -12.34 11.96 -7.33
CA ARG A 155 -12.43 11.51 -5.93
C ARG A 155 -11.95 10.08 -5.81
N HIS A 156 -11.06 9.86 -4.84
CA HIS A 156 -10.43 8.59 -4.63
C HIS A 156 -10.38 8.27 -3.12
N PHE A 157 -10.52 7.00 -2.76
CA PHE A 157 -10.36 6.54 -1.38
C PHE A 157 -9.02 5.86 -1.20
N THR A 158 -8.33 6.25 -0.15
CA THR A 158 -7.05 5.66 0.27
C THR A 158 -7.09 5.35 1.76
N VAL A 159 -6.13 4.57 2.25
CA VAL A 159 -5.97 4.29 3.68
C VAL A 159 -4.81 5.12 4.22
N PHE A 160 -5.09 5.95 5.23
CA PHE A 160 -4.08 6.66 6.00
C PHE A 160 -3.36 5.69 6.91
N LYS A 161 -2.03 5.77 6.94
CA LYS A 161 -1.15 4.94 7.77
C LYS A 161 -0.52 5.70 8.94
N GLY A 162 -0.26 6.98 8.76
CA GLY A 162 0.36 7.85 9.75
C GLY A 162 1.07 9.05 9.14
N ILE A 163 1.64 9.88 10.00
CA ILE A 163 2.48 11.03 9.65
C ILE A 163 3.87 10.82 10.25
N HIS A 164 4.90 11.09 9.47
CA HIS A 164 6.29 11.06 9.94
C HIS A 164 7.14 12.09 9.19
N GLN A 165 7.95 12.86 9.91
CA GLN A 165 8.85 13.91 9.36
C GLN A 165 8.16 14.84 8.35
N GLY A 166 6.94 15.30 8.67
CA GLY A 166 6.18 16.23 7.83
C GLY A 166 5.60 15.60 6.55
N HIS A 167 5.54 14.26 6.47
CA HIS A 167 4.94 13.52 5.36
C HIS A 167 3.79 12.64 5.85
N VAL A 168 2.71 12.64 5.09
CA VAL A 168 1.56 11.74 5.26
C VAL A 168 1.82 10.48 4.44
N PHE A 169 1.65 9.32 5.05
CA PHE A 169 1.80 8.02 4.42
C PHE A 169 0.45 7.37 4.16
N LEU A 170 0.26 6.91 2.94
CA LEU A 170 -0.98 6.34 2.45
C LEU A 170 -0.76 4.94 1.87
N ALA A 171 -1.69 4.02 2.15
CA ALA A 171 -1.83 2.77 1.42
C ALA A 171 -2.92 2.97 0.36
N ASP A 172 -2.49 3.29 -0.87
CA ASP A 172 -3.37 3.67 -1.96
C ASP A 172 -3.68 2.46 -2.86
N PRO A 173 -4.96 2.10 -3.04
CA PRO A 173 -5.35 0.97 -3.89
C PRO A 173 -4.89 1.05 -5.34
N PHE A 174 -4.67 2.26 -5.86
CA PHE A 174 -4.25 2.48 -7.24
C PHE A 174 -2.73 2.63 -7.37
N ARG A 175 -2.09 3.35 -6.43
CA ARG A 175 -0.67 3.70 -6.48
C ARG A 175 0.22 2.85 -5.57
N GLY A 176 -0.39 2.06 -4.68
CA GLY A 176 0.37 1.36 -3.64
C GLY A 176 0.74 2.28 -2.47
N ASN A 177 1.79 1.92 -1.74
CA ASN A 177 2.30 2.74 -0.65
C ASN A 177 2.91 4.04 -1.22
N SER A 178 2.38 5.15 -0.77
CA SER A 178 2.76 6.49 -1.23
C SER A 178 2.90 7.46 -0.06
N SER A 179 3.70 8.50 -0.24
CA SER A 179 3.86 9.56 0.76
C SER A 179 3.76 10.93 0.09
N TYR A 180 3.23 11.89 0.83
CA TYR A 180 3.04 13.27 0.40
C TYR A 180 3.46 14.22 1.52
N PRO A 181 4.15 15.33 1.23
CA PRO A 181 4.30 16.41 2.20
C PRO A 181 2.94 16.82 2.75
N VAL A 182 2.85 17.11 4.06
CA VAL A 182 1.59 17.51 4.72
C VAL A 182 0.88 18.62 3.94
N ALA A 183 1.62 19.68 3.53
CA ALA A 183 1.04 20.80 2.80
C ALA A 183 0.43 20.43 1.42
N ASP A 184 0.91 19.36 0.78
CA ASP A 184 0.34 18.88 -0.47
C ASP A 184 -0.82 17.91 -0.20
N PHE A 185 -0.73 17.12 0.86
CA PHE A 185 -1.83 16.28 1.30
C PHE A 185 -3.07 17.10 1.68
N GLU A 186 -2.93 18.21 2.41
CA GLU A 186 -4.05 19.08 2.77
C GLU A 186 -4.83 19.58 1.56
N LYS A 187 -4.15 19.92 0.45
CA LYS A 187 -4.79 20.39 -0.80
C LYS A 187 -5.62 19.29 -1.47
N MET A 188 -5.24 18.04 -1.29
CA MET A 188 -5.92 16.89 -1.89
C MET A 188 -6.93 16.21 -0.94
N TRP A 189 -6.87 16.49 0.36
CA TRP A 189 -7.77 15.89 1.35
C TRP A 189 -9.18 16.41 1.22
N HIS A 190 -10.08 15.56 0.72
CA HIS A 190 -11.43 16.00 0.38
C HIS A 190 -12.28 16.22 1.64
N GLN A 191 -12.71 17.47 1.84
CA GLN A 191 -13.59 17.91 2.93
C GLN A 191 -13.06 17.61 4.35
N ASN A 192 -11.80 17.28 4.51
CA ASN A 192 -11.19 16.97 5.80
C ASN A 192 -11.94 15.83 6.54
N VAL A 193 -12.41 14.83 5.79
CA VAL A 193 -13.16 13.70 6.33
C VAL A 193 -12.24 12.51 6.51
N ILE A 194 -12.41 11.81 7.62
CA ILE A 194 -11.84 10.48 7.88
C ILE A 194 -12.95 9.48 8.19
N PHE A 195 -12.70 8.21 7.90
CA PHE A 195 -13.58 7.12 8.27
C PHE A 195 -12.78 6.07 9.03
N VAL A 196 -13.10 5.97 10.32
CA VAL A 196 -12.46 5.05 11.26
C VAL A 196 -13.35 3.82 11.45
N VAL A 197 -12.75 2.63 11.45
CA VAL A 197 -13.43 1.38 11.80
C VAL A 197 -12.79 0.84 13.08
N TYR A 198 -13.52 0.89 14.16
CA TYR A 198 -13.03 0.46 15.46
C TYR A 198 -13.04 -1.07 15.57
N PRO A 199 -11.94 -1.67 16.05
CA PRO A 199 -11.84 -3.11 16.24
C PRO A 199 -12.83 -3.59 17.32
N LYS A 200 -13.31 -4.83 17.20
CA LYS A 200 -14.21 -5.45 18.19
C LYS A 200 -13.52 -5.74 19.52
N ASN A 201 -12.22 -6.07 19.45
CA ASN A 201 -11.37 -6.41 20.57
C ASN A 201 -10.10 -5.57 20.50
N GLN A 202 -9.33 -5.52 21.60
CA GLN A 202 -8.08 -4.77 21.65
C GLN A 202 -6.95 -5.35 20.75
N GLN A 203 -7.16 -6.47 20.09
CA GLN A 203 -6.21 -7.04 19.16
C GLN A 203 -6.34 -6.35 17.81
N GLN A 204 -5.38 -5.49 17.52
CA GLN A 204 -5.18 -4.88 16.22
C GLN A 204 -3.96 -5.51 15.54
N LEU A 205 -4.04 -5.71 14.24
CA LEU A 205 -2.86 -6.04 13.47
C LEU A 205 -2.09 -4.75 13.17
N THR A 206 -0.77 -4.81 13.32
CA THR A 206 0.09 -3.62 13.07
C THR A 206 0.68 -3.57 11.66
N LEU A 207 0.11 -4.35 10.73
CA LEU A 207 0.64 -4.45 9.36
C LEU A 207 0.49 -3.17 8.54
N LEU A 208 -0.42 -2.27 8.94
CA LEU A 208 -0.58 -0.94 8.37
C LEU A 208 0.18 0.16 9.13
N SER A 209 0.81 -0.16 10.26
CA SER A 209 1.67 0.81 10.95
C SER A 209 2.88 1.15 10.09
N LEU A 210 3.39 2.38 10.24
CA LEU A 210 4.58 2.82 9.52
C LEU A 210 5.77 1.92 9.85
N SER A 211 6.46 1.47 8.82
CA SER A 211 7.63 0.61 8.89
C SER A 211 8.84 1.29 8.24
N GLU A 212 10.03 0.81 8.50
CA GLU A 212 11.24 1.30 7.82
C GLU A 212 11.14 1.22 6.30
N LYS A 213 10.35 0.25 5.78
CA LYS A 213 10.08 0.13 4.35
C LYS A 213 9.28 1.31 3.79
N ASP A 214 8.39 1.88 4.58
CA ASP A 214 7.62 3.07 4.21
C ASP A 214 8.52 4.33 4.27
N LEU A 215 9.36 4.44 5.31
CA LEU A 215 10.17 5.62 5.59
C LEU A 215 11.35 5.83 4.61
N ARG A 216 11.81 4.78 3.94
CA ARG A 216 12.97 4.80 3.04
C ARG A 216 12.91 5.85 1.91
N PHE A 217 11.71 6.32 1.54
CA PHE A 217 11.53 7.28 0.46
C PHE A 217 11.51 8.74 0.93
N VAL A 218 11.46 8.98 2.23
CA VAL A 218 11.25 10.29 2.83
C VAL A 218 12.51 10.78 3.53
N ASP A 219 13.29 9.87 4.08
CA ASP A 219 14.51 10.19 4.81
C ASP A 219 15.71 10.20 3.86
N GLU A 220 16.19 11.41 3.50
CA GLU A 220 17.36 11.58 2.63
C GLU A 220 18.63 11.00 3.27
N ASP A 221 18.77 11.10 4.60
CA ASP A 221 19.90 10.56 5.33
C ASP A 221 19.87 9.02 5.28
N LYS A 222 18.70 8.40 5.47
CA LYS A 222 18.53 6.95 5.30
C LYS A 222 18.69 6.49 3.85
N ARG A 223 18.29 7.33 2.89
CA ARG A 223 18.52 7.04 1.47
C ARG A 223 20.01 7.06 1.15
N PHE A 224 20.73 8.02 1.69
CA PHE A 224 22.19 8.10 1.55
C PHE A 224 22.87 6.92 2.24
N ASP A 225 22.48 6.58 3.46
CA ASP A 225 23.01 5.43 4.20
C ASP A 225 22.74 4.11 3.49
N LEU A 226 21.53 3.90 2.94
CA LEU A 226 21.21 2.68 2.19
C LEU A 226 21.99 2.55 0.89
N LEU A 227 22.25 3.65 0.20
CA LEU A 227 23.01 3.67 -1.05
C LEU A 227 24.51 3.57 -0.82
N PHE A 228 25.02 4.08 0.30
CA PHE A 228 26.45 4.24 0.54
C PHE A 228 26.97 3.56 1.81
N LYS A 229 26.14 2.88 2.60
CA LYS A 229 26.49 2.20 3.85
C LYS A 229 27.66 1.21 3.68
N ASP A 230 27.71 0.54 2.55
CA ASP A 230 28.75 -0.42 2.20
C ASP A 230 29.77 0.16 1.19
N TRP A 231 29.72 1.47 0.94
CA TRP A 231 30.72 2.09 0.09
C TRP A 231 32.03 2.17 0.89
N PRO A 232 33.13 1.62 0.40
CA PRO A 232 34.41 1.75 1.09
C PRO A 232 34.71 3.22 1.31
N ALA A 233 34.90 3.60 2.56
CA ALA A 233 35.24 4.96 2.95
C ALA A 233 36.48 5.39 2.14
N MET A 234 36.29 6.19 1.10
CA MET A 234 37.38 6.87 0.46
C MET A 234 37.86 7.97 1.43
N GLU A 235 38.84 7.66 2.21
CA GLU A 235 39.55 8.67 3.01
C GLU A 235 39.97 9.80 2.07
N GLY A 236 39.31 10.95 2.18
CA GLY A 236 39.91 12.18 1.75
C GLY A 236 39.12 13.16 0.88
N ARG A 237 37.91 12.90 0.38
CA ARG A 237 37.07 13.97 -0.22
C ARG A 237 35.58 13.58 -0.24
N PRO A 238 34.67 14.49 0.17
CA PRO A 238 33.26 14.31 -0.19
C PRO A 238 33.16 14.34 -1.73
N PRO A 239 32.32 13.50 -2.35
CA PRO A 239 32.08 13.56 -3.78
C PRO A 239 31.61 14.96 -4.15
N GLU A 240 32.27 15.58 -5.10
CA GLU A 240 31.78 16.83 -5.67
C GLU A 240 30.37 16.56 -6.26
N PRO A 241 29.42 17.47 -6.06
CA PRO A 241 28.10 17.32 -6.67
C PRO A 241 28.28 17.19 -8.18
N PHE A 242 27.62 16.17 -8.77
CA PHE A 242 27.70 15.94 -10.22
C PHE A 242 27.34 17.23 -10.96
N PRO A 243 28.24 17.75 -11.83
CA PRO A 243 27.93 18.89 -12.68
C PRO A 243 27.00 18.39 -13.80
N GLY A 244 25.70 18.60 -13.66
CA GLY A 244 24.72 18.25 -14.68
C GLY A 244 23.31 18.42 -14.19
N GLU A 245 22.68 19.56 -14.49
CA GLU A 245 21.24 19.70 -14.46
C GLU A 245 20.60 18.57 -15.28
N ILE A 246 19.81 17.71 -14.63
CA ILE A 246 18.96 16.76 -15.34
C ILE A 246 17.86 17.59 -16.01
N GLN A 247 18.03 17.91 -17.28
CA GLN A 247 16.95 18.49 -18.08
C GLN A 247 15.90 17.41 -18.32
N TYR A 248 14.74 17.57 -17.68
CA TYR A 248 13.55 16.78 -17.99
C TYR A 248 13.04 17.21 -19.39
N TYR A 249 13.22 16.35 -20.38
CA TYR A 249 12.51 16.51 -21.64
C TYR A 249 11.04 16.23 -21.42
N LYS A 250 10.20 17.29 -21.47
CA LYS A 250 8.76 17.15 -21.67
C LYS A 250 8.51 16.53 -23.05
N ARG A 251 7.86 15.38 -23.07
CA ARG A 251 7.08 14.92 -24.22
C ARG A 251 5.59 14.97 -23.90
#